data_2564cdddab94d319a96a4167027f18b3
#
_entry.id   2564cdddab94d319a96a4167027f18b3
#
_cell.length_a   1.000
_cell.length_b   1.000
_cell.length_c   1.000
_cell.angle_alpha   90.00
_cell.angle_beta   90.00
_cell.angle_gamma   90.00
#
_symmetry.space_group_name_H-M   'P 1'
#
loop_
_entity.id
_entity.type
_entity.pdbx_description
1 polymer ?
#
loop_
_entity_poly.entity_id
_entity_poly.type
_entity_poly.pdbx_seq_one_letter_code
_entity_poly.pdbx_strand_id
1 'polypeptide(L)'
;EILIGLVGSEMCIRDRVYAIEKKPEAVELLYKNKEKFAADNLEIVEGLAPEACVDLPVPTHAFIGGSSGNMKDILKLLLSKNPRIRVVINCIALESVGEAMNCLNVLPFEQVDIAQVQVAKGKKAGSYHLMMGQNPVYVISCRGKEETNE
;
A
#
# COMPACT_ATOMS: atom_id res chain seq x y z
N GLU A 1 8.28 -4.95 2.53
CA GLU A 1 7.28 -6.04 2.35
C GLU A 1 5.98 -5.38 1.91
N ILE A 2 5.67 -5.45 0.62
CA ILE A 2 4.38 -4.98 0.10
C ILE A 2 3.42 -6.13 0.31
N LEU A 3 2.63 -6.07 1.37
CA LEU A 3 1.47 -6.94 1.56
C LEU A 3 0.32 -6.36 0.75
N ILE A 4 0.08 -6.92 -0.44
CA ILE A 4 -1.17 -6.71 -1.13
C ILE A 4 -2.21 -7.55 -0.41
N GLY A 5 -2.97 -6.92 0.46
CA GLY A 5 -4.17 -7.50 1.02
C GLY A 5 -5.23 -7.54 -0.06
N LEU A 6 -5.43 -8.71 -0.67
CA LEU A 6 -6.61 -8.97 -1.49
C LEU A 6 -7.84 -8.96 -0.58
N VAL A 7 -8.48 -7.83 -0.45
CA VAL A 7 -9.86 -7.75 0.03
C VAL A 7 -10.73 -7.69 -1.22
N GLY A 8 -11.02 -8.87 -1.79
CA GLY A 8 -11.99 -8.99 -2.87
C GLY A 8 -13.38 -9.16 -2.30
N SER A 9 -14.28 -8.20 -2.52
CA SER A 9 -15.69 -8.51 -2.60
C SER A 9 -15.94 -9.20 -3.95
N GLU A 10 -16.88 -10.11 -4.04
CA GLU A 10 -17.23 -10.87 -5.25
C GLU A 10 -17.56 -9.99 -6.48
N MET A 11 -17.72 -8.68 -6.32
CA MET A 11 -17.95 -7.72 -7.40
C MET A 11 -16.68 -7.29 -8.15
N CYS A 12 -15.47 -7.60 -7.66
CA CYS A 12 -14.19 -7.17 -8.25
C CYS A 12 -13.53 -8.24 -9.14
N ILE A 13 -14.24 -9.27 -9.58
CA ILE A 13 -13.71 -10.37 -10.44
C ILE A 13 -13.14 -9.87 -11.78
N ARG A 14 -13.41 -8.63 -12.18
CA ARG A 14 -12.92 -8.03 -13.42
C ARG A 14 -11.80 -7.03 -13.24
N ASP A 15 -11.46 -6.65 -12.02
CA ASP A 15 -10.45 -5.64 -11.75
C ASP A 15 -9.07 -6.27 -11.85
N ARG A 16 -8.16 -5.56 -12.52
CA ARG A 16 -6.76 -5.93 -12.55
C ARG A 16 -6.04 -5.35 -11.35
N VAL A 17 -5.16 -6.15 -10.76
CA VAL A 17 -4.29 -5.76 -9.66
C VAL A 17 -2.86 -5.83 -10.13
N TYR A 18 -2.11 -4.76 -9.94
CA TYR A 18 -0.68 -4.69 -10.25
C TYR A 18 0.11 -4.70 -8.95
N ALA A 19 0.97 -5.70 -8.77
CA ALA A 19 1.89 -5.78 -7.66
C ALA A 19 3.28 -5.36 -8.11
N ILE A 20 3.77 -4.24 -7.59
CA ILE A 20 5.08 -3.71 -7.90
C ILE A 20 6.05 -4.09 -6.79
N GLU A 21 7.10 -4.81 -7.11
CA GLU A 21 8.12 -5.24 -6.17
C GLU A 21 9.49 -5.29 -6.85
N LYS A 22 10.51 -4.80 -6.11
CA LYS A 22 11.91 -4.78 -6.61
C LYS A 22 12.78 -5.91 -6.10
N LYS A 23 12.40 -6.54 -4.98
CA LYS A 23 13.21 -7.58 -4.35
C LYS A 23 12.90 -8.93 -4.98
N PRO A 24 13.89 -9.63 -5.57
CA PRO A 24 13.66 -10.92 -6.24
C PRO A 24 12.97 -11.96 -5.35
N GLU A 25 13.34 -12.02 -4.07
CA GLU A 25 12.77 -12.98 -3.14
C GLU A 25 11.27 -12.71 -2.88
N ALA A 26 10.89 -11.44 -2.86
CA ALA A 26 9.50 -11.04 -2.67
C ALA A 26 8.70 -11.24 -3.96
N VAL A 27 9.30 -11.01 -5.13
CA VAL A 27 8.71 -11.32 -6.43
C VAL A 27 8.42 -12.82 -6.55
N GLU A 28 9.37 -13.68 -6.19
CA GLU A 28 9.16 -15.14 -6.19
C GLU A 28 7.99 -15.53 -5.27
N LEU A 29 7.88 -14.90 -4.10
CA LEU A 29 6.78 -15.14 -3.17
C LEU A 29 5.43 -14.67 -3.75
N LEU A 30 5.41 -13.56 -4.48
CA LEU A 30 4.20 -13.09 -5.17
C LEU A 30 3.72 -14.09 -6.22
N TYR A 31 4.62 -14.67 -7.02
CA TYR A 31 4.27 -15.72 -7.98
C TYR A 31 3.70 -16.96 -7.29
N LYS A 32 4.34 -17.43 -6.22
CA LYS A 32 3.85 -18.58 -5.43
C LYS A 32 2.46 -18.30 -4.82
N ASN A 33 2.24 -17.09 -4.32
CA ASN A 33 0.95 -16.71 -3.77
C ASN A 33 -0.12 -16.57 -4.87
N LYS A 34 0.22 -16.00 -6.03
CA LYS A 34 -0.68 -15.91 -7.18
C LYS A 34 -1.19 -17.29 -7.59
N GLU A 35 -0.30 -18.27 -7.71
CA GLU A 35 -0.65 -19.65 -8.02
C GLU A 35 -1.49 -20.30 -6.91
N LYS A 36 -1.03 -20.19 -5.65
CA LYS A 36 -1.69 -20.79 -4.49
C LYS A 36 -3.13 -20.32 -4.30
N PHE A 37 -3.40 -19.05 -4.58
CA PHE A 37 -4.71 -18.43 -4.36
C PHE A 37 -5.52 -18.26 -5.66
N ALA A 38 -5.02 -18.80 -6.78
CA ALA A 38 -5.63 -18.66 -8.11
C ALA A 38 -5.99 -17.20 -8.45
N ALA A 39 -5.08 -16.26 -8.16
CA ALA A 39 -5.29 -14.84 -8.37
C ALA A 39 -4.96 -14.46 -9.83
N ASP A 40 -5.78 -14.89 -10.79
CA ASP A 40 -5.52 -14.72 -12.23
C ASP A 40 -5.50 -13.26 -12.67
N ASN A 41 -6.20 -12.38 -11.94
CA ASN A 41 -6.25 -10.94 -12.16
C ASN A 41 -5.05 -10.17 -11.59
N LEU A 42 -4.10 -10.83 -10.93
CA LEU A 42 -2.89 -10.22 -10.41
C LEU A 42 -1.78 -10.25 -11.46
N GLU A 43 -1.27 -9.08 -11.83
CA GLU A 43 -0.07 -8.89 -12.64
C GLU A 43 1.10 -8.45 -11.76
N ILE A 44 2.23 -9.14 -11.87
CA ILE A 44 3.43 -8.86 -11.08
C ILE A 44 4.39 -8.06 -11.94
N VAL A 45 4.79 -6.89 -11.45
CA VAL A 45 5.70 -5.96 -12.13
C VAL A 45 6.97 -5.86 -11.31
N GLU A 46 8.06 -6.37 -11.87
CA GLU A 46 9.38 -6.28 -11.22
C GLU A 46 9.95 -4.88 -11.46
N GLY A 47 10.21 -4.17 -10.36
CA GLY A 47 10.80 -2.84 -10.45
C GLY A 47 10.52 -1.98 -9.23
N LEU A 48 11.00 -0.75 -9.30
CA LEU A 48 10.83 0.24 -8.26
C LEU A 48 9.75 1.25 -8.67
N ALA A 49 8.83 1.58 -7.77
CA ALA A 49 7.93 2.70 -7.96
C ALA A 49 8.65 4.04 -7.65
N PRO A 50 8.37 5.12 -8.40
CA PRO A 50 7.30 5.26 -9.39
C PRO A 50 7.59 4.74 -10.80
N GLU A 51 8.86 4.47 -11.18
CA GLU A 51 9.28 4.18 -12.55
C GLU A 51 8.50 2.99 -13.15
N ALA A 52 8.41 1.90 -12.39
CA ALA A 52 7.69 0.70 -12.81
C ALA A 52 6.16 0.89 -12.95
N CYS A 53 5.64 2.05 -12.51
CA CYS A 53 4.21 2.37 -12.59
C CYS A 53 3.84 3.26 -13.77
N VAL A 54 4.82 3.80 -14.52
CA VAL A 54 4.58 4.83 -15.54
C VAL A 54 3.65 4.33 -16.64
N ASP A 55 3.91 3.13 -17.16
CA ASP A 55 3.17 2.56 -18.29
C ASP A 55 1.95 1.74 -17.87
N LEU A 56 1.69 1.62 -16.57
CA LEU A 56 0.52 0.91 -16.06
C LEU A 56 -0.77 1.68 -16.34
N PRO A 57 -1.91 0.99 -16.50
CA PRO A 57 -3.21 1.61 -16.67
C PRO A 57 -3.55 2.58 -15.51
N VAL A 58 -4.52 3.46 -15.76
CA VAL A 58 -5.01 4.43 -14.77
C VAL A 58 -5.57 3.69 -13.55
N PRO A 59 -4.99 3.86 -12.36
CA PRO A 59 -5.45 3.18 -11.17
C PRO A 59 -6.66 3.89 -10.56
N THR A 60 -7.57 3.13 -9.97
CA THR A 60 -8.67 3.67 -9.13
C THR A 60 -8.30 3.67 -7.65
N HIS A 61 -7.48 2.70 -7.25
CA HIS A 61 -7.02 2.52 -5.88
C HIS A 61 -5.52 2.20 -5.86
N ALA A 62 -4.83 2.65 -4.84
CA ALA A 62 -3.44 2.29 -4.59
C ALA A 62 -3.22 1.94 -3.12
N PHE A 63 -2.43 0.89 -2.88
CA PHE A 63 -1.95 0.54 -1.56
C PHE A 63 -0.42 0.67 -1.53
N ILE A 64 0.11 1.42 -0.58
CA ILE A 64 1.54 1.67 -0.43
C ILE A 64 1.99 1.08 0.90
N GLY A 65 2.64 -0.07 0.87
CA GLY A 65 3.22 -0.75 2.05
C GLY A 65 4.67 -0.38 2.34
N GLY A 66 5.31 0.31 1.41
CA GLY A 66 6.68 0.82 1.53
C GLY A 66 7.05 1.63 0.30
N SER A 67 7.69 2.78 0.50
CA SER A 67 8.02 3.73 -0.58
C SER A 67 9.50 3.75 -0.92
N SER A 68 10.35 3.15 -0.09
CA SER A 68 11.82 3.24 -0.21
C SER A 68 12.34 4.69 -0.31
N GLY A 69 11.63 5.65 0.31
CA GLY A 69 11.93 7.09 0.24
C GLY A 69 11.33 7.82 -0.98
N ASN A 70 10.55 7.14 -1.81
CA ASN A 70 9.94 7.71 -3.03
C ASN A 70 8.45 8.07 -2.87
N MET A 71 7.95 8.19 -1.64
CA MET A 71 6.53 8.40 -1.35
C MET A 71 5.95 9.57 -2.16
N LYS A 72 6.64 10.71 -2.14
CA LYS A 72 6.17 11.92 -2.81
C LYS A 72 6.02 11.74 -4.33
N ASP A 73 6.98 11.10 -4.97
CA ASP A 73 6.96 10.91 -6.43
C ASP A 73 5.94 9.85 -6.85
N ILE A 74 5.77 8.80 -6.03
CA ILE A 74 4.70 7.81 -6.20
C ILE A 74 3.33 8.51 -6.13
N LEU A 75 3.07 9.32 -5.10
CA LEU A 75 1.80 10.01 -4.92
C LEU A 75 1.52 11.02 -6.03
N LYS A 76 2.54 11.75 -6.50
CA LYS A 76 2.43 12.65 -7.66
C LYS A 76 2.06 11.90 -8.94
N LEU A 77 2.73 10.77 -9.23
CA LEU A 77 2.41 9.94 -10.39
C LEU A 77 0.97 9.43 -10.32
N LEU A 78 0.54 8.95 -9.15
CA LEU A 78 -0.81 8.44 -8.96
C LEU A 78 -1.87 9.53 -9.19
N LEU A 79 -1.66 10.73 -8.65
CA LEU A 79 -2.54 11.90 -8.86
C LEU A 79 -2.56 12.35 -10.33
N SER A 80 -1.41 12.34 -11.02
CA SER A 80 -1.36 12.69 -12.44
C SER A 80 -2.13 11.72 -13.34
N LYS A 81 -2.17 10.43 -12.95
CA LYS A 81 -2.97 9.40 -13.65
C LYS A 81 -4.45 9.49 -13.30
N ASN A 82 -4.78 9.71 -12.04
CA ASN A 82 -6.15 9.81 -11.55
C ASN A 82 -6.25 10.80 -10.38
N PRO A 83 -6.72 12.03 -10.63
CA PRO A 83 -6.88 13.04 -9.58
C PRO A 83 -7.83 12.63 -8.43
N ARG A 84 -8.70 11.64 -8.64
CA ARG A 84 -9.66 11.12 -7.64
C ARG A 84 -9.26 9.78 -7.05
N ILE A 85 -8.00 9.38 -7.18
CA ILE A 85 -7.51 8.09 -6.70
C ILE A 85 -7.74 7.94 -5.19
N ARG A 86 -8.09 6.74 -4.77
CA ARG A 86 -8.06 6.35 -3.35
C ARG A 86 -6.72 5.72 -3.02
N VAL A 87 -6.10 6.21 -1.95
CA VAL A 87 -4.78 5.72 -1.51
C VAL A 87 -4.87 5.26 -0.07
N VAL A 88 -4.25 4.11 0.20
CA VAL A 88 -3.99 3.63 1.55
C VAL A 88 -2.50 3.47 1.72
N ILE A 89 -1.95 4.09 2.74
CA ILE A 89 -0.52 4.05 3.08
C ILE A 89 -0.34 3.30 4.39
N ASN A 90 0.51 2.30 4.40
CA ASN A 90 0.81 1.50 5.58
C ASN A 90 2.24 1.82 6.05
N CYS A 91 2.40 2.35 7.27
CA CYS A 91 3.68 2.76 7.82
C CYS A 91 3.94 2.09 9.17
N ILE A 92 5.18 1.63 9.37
CA ILE A 92 5.66 1.09 10.65
C ILE A 92 6.66 2.06 11.29
N ALA A 93 7.54 2.67 10.48
CA ALA A 93 8.51 3.65 10.94
C ALA A 93 7.91 5.04 11.06
N LEU A 94 8.28 5.77 12.11
CA LEU A 94 7.81 7.15 12.33
C LEU A 94 8.26 8.10 11.22
N GLU A 95 9.44 7.86 10.64
CA GLU A 95 9.95 8.62 9.50
C GLU A 95 9.02 8.47 8.28
N SER A 96 8.52 7.26 8.03
CA SER A 96 7.55 7.01 6.95
C SER A 96 6.19 7.66 7.23
N VAL A 97 5.75 7.70 8.48
CA VAL A 97 4.55 8.44 8.88
C VAL A 97 4.75 9.93 8.63
N GLY A 98 5.90 10.49 9.06
CA GLY A 98 6.25 11.89 8.82
C GLY A 98 6.30 12.25 7.34
N GLU A 99 6.92 11.39 6.51
CA GLU A 99 6.96 11.57 5.05
C GLU A 99 5.54 11.57 4.45
N ALA A 100 4.71 10.60 4.83
CA ALA A 100 3.33 10.50 4.37
C ALA A 100 2.53 11.76 4.73
N MET A 101 2.58 12.19 6.00
CA MET A 101 1.88 13.40 6.46
C MET A 101 2.33 14.65 5.73
N ASN A 102 3.65 14.82 5.52
CA ASN A 102 4.18 15.93 4.75
C ASN A 102 3.67 15.93 3.30
N CYS A 103 3.61 14.75 2.67
CA CYS A 103 3.06 14.62 1.31
C CYS A 103 1.57 15.01 1.27
N LEU A 104 0.77 14.52 2.23
CA LEU A 104 -0.66 14.80 2.30
C LEU A 104 -0.98 16.28 2.57
N ASN A 105 -0.07 17.01 3.24
CA ASN A 105 -0.22 18.44 3.48
C ASN A 105 0.08 19.31 2.25
N VAL A 106 0.91 18.81 1.31
CA VAL A 106 1.36 19.61 0.15
C VAL A 106 0.77 19.15 -1.19
N LEU A 107 0.21 17.94 -1.24
CA LEU A 107 -0.45 17.43 -2.44
C LEU A 107 -1.97 17.51 -2.29
N PRO A 108 -2.73 17.58 -3.39
CA PRO A 108 -4.18 17.74 -3.36
C PRO A 108 -4.88 16.43 -2.94
N PHE A 109 -4.81 16.13 -1.65
CA PHE A 109 -5.56 15.04 -1.02
C PHE A 109 -6.61 15.57 -0.05
N GLU A 110 -7.69 14.85 0.08
CA GLU A 110 -8.79 15.11 1.02
C GLU A 110 -9.24 13.80 1.70
N GLN A 111 -10.17 13.90 2.66
CA GLN A 111 -10.73 12.77 3.38
C GLN A 111 -9.62 11.91 4.02
N VAL A 112 -8.64 12.58 4.63
CA VAL A 112 -7.54 11.90 5.32
C VAL A 112 -8.06 11.28 6.61
N ASP A 113 -7.92 9.96 6.74
CA ASP A 113 -8.21 9.21 7.95
C ASP A 113 -6.96 8.45 8.41
N ILE A 114 -6.70 8.44 9.71
CA ILE A 114 -5.49 7.84 10.28
C ILE A 114 -5.88 6.92 11.41
N ALA A 115 -5.53 5.65 11.28
CA ALA A 115 -5.69 4.65 12.32
C ALA A 115 -4.34 4.07 12.72
N GLN A 116 -4.17 3.81 14.02
CA GLN A 116 -3.06 3.01 14.53
C GLN A 116 -3.58 1.65 14.96
N VAL A 117 -2.95 0.58 14.47
CA VAL A 117 -3.26 -0.78 14.86
C VAL A 117 -2.10 -1.35 15.66
N GLN A 118 -2.38 -1.78 16.89
CA GLN A 118 -1.41 -2.43 17.76
C GLN A 118 -1.88 -3.84 18.09
N VAL A 119 -1.00 -4.82 17.91
CA VAL A 119 -1.27 -6.22 18.15
C VAL A 119 -0.25 -6.78 19.14
N ALA A 120 -0.71 -7.58 20.09
CA ALA A 120 0.15 -8.41 20.92
C ALA A 120 -0.24 -9.87 20.77
N LYS A 121 0.76 -10.75 20.73
CA LYS A 121 0.56 -12.20 20.61
C LYS A 121 1.05 -12.92 21.85
N GLY A 122 0.27 -13.87 22.35
CA GLY A 122 0.69 -14.75 23.43
C GLY A 122 1.82 -15.68 22.99
N LYS A 123 2.93 -15.69 23.74
CA LYS A 123 4.06 -16.61 23.53
C LYS A 123 4.28 -17.42 24.79
N LYS A 124 4.31 -18.75 24.68
CA LYS A 124 4.60 -19.66 25.80
C LYS A 124 6.06 -19.49 26.22
N ALA A 125 6.28 -19.28 27.51
CA ALA A 125 7.59 -19.18 28.14
C ALA A 125 7.58 -20.01 29.43
N GLY A 126 8.07 -21.23 29.38
CA GLY A 126 7.95 -22.20 30.47
C GLY A 126 6.49 -22.54 30.78
N SER A 127 6.05 -22.31 32.03
CA SER A 127 4.66 -22.49 32.49
C SER A 127 3.77 -21.26 32.28
N TYR A 128 4.31 -20.15 31.77
CA TYR A 128 3.60 -18.88 31.59
C TYR A 128 3.32 -18.59 30.11
N HIS A 129 2.35 -17.70 29.87
CA HIS A 129 2.12 -17.08 28.58
C HIS A 129 2.39 -15.57 28.69
N LEU A 130 3.38 -15.09 27.94
CA LEU A 130 3.74 -13.68 27.88
C LEU A 130 3.11 -13.03 26.65
N MET A 131 2.54 -11.84 26.82
CA MET A 131 2.06 -11.04 25.71
C MET A 131 3.22 -10.28 25.07
N MET A 132 3.53 -10.65 23.83
CA MET A 132 4.60 -10.01 23.03
C MET A 132 3.97 -8.98 22.09
N GLY A 133 4.27 -7.71 22.31
CA GLY A 133 3.85 -6.61 21.43
C GLY A 133 4.50 -6.75 20.06
N GLN A 134 3.71 -6.52 19.03
CA GLN A 134 4.19 -6.32 17.66
C GLN A 134 4.41 -4.82 17.42
N ASN A 135 5.19 -4.47 16.40
CA ASN A 135 5.30 -3.07 16.03
C ASN A 135 3.93 -2.51 15.68
N PRO A 136 3.57 -1.33 16.19
CA PRO A 136 2.34 -0.67 15.77
C PRO A 136 2.43 -0.31 14.29
N VAL A 137 1.28 -0.40 13.63
CA VAL A 137 1.14 -0.07 12.21
C VAL A 137 0.22 1.12 12.09
N TYR A 138 0.64 2.14 11.36
CA TYR A 138 -0.19 3.27 11.00
C TYR A 138 -0.78 3.03 9.62
N VAL A 139 -2.10 3.09 9.54
CA VAL A 139 -2.86 2.98 8.30
C VAL A 139 -3.44 4.37 8.01
N ILE A 140 -3.00 4.97 6.92
CA ILE A 140 -3.42 6.31 6.50
C ILE A 140 -4.20 6.12 5.19
N SER A 141 -5.47 6.48 5.18
CA SER A 141 -6.28 6.49 3.96
C SER A 141 -6.60 7.92 3.53
N CYS A 142 -6.64 8.14 2.23
CA CYS A 142 -6.96 9.44 1.66
C CYS A 142 -7.54 9.29 0.25
N ARG A 143 -8.08 10.39 -0.27
CA ARG A 143 -8.58 10.50 -1.63
C ARG A 143 -7.97 11.71 -2.32
N GLY A 144 -7.58 11.55 -3.58
CA GLY A 144 -7.15 12.67 -4.39
C GLY A 144 -8.30 13.65 -4.61
N LYS A 145 -7.99 14.94 -4.57
CA LYS A 145 -8.92 16.05 -4.79
C LYS A 145 -8.70 16.60 -6.19
N GLU A 146 -9.76 16.62 -6.97
CA GLU A 146 -9.74 17.31 -8.26
C GLU A 146 -9.63 18.82 -8.03
N GLU A 147 -8.63 19.46 -8.61
CA GLU A 147 -8.56 20.93 -8.62
C GLU A 147 -9.71 21.43 -9.51
N THR A 148 -10.74 21.99 -8.90
CA THR A 148 -11.73 22.78 -9.62
C THR A 148 -11.05 24.08 -10.06
N ASN A 149 -10.73 24.20 -11.33
CA ASN A 149 -10.38 25.50 -11.92
C ASN A 149 -11.63 26.41 -11.81
N GLU A 150 -11.65 27.24 -10.77
CA GLU A 150 -12.50 28.42 -10.75
C GLU A 150 -11.87 29.54 -11.56
#